data_40be3d63c8aed83bd7325c42d20e114e
#
_entry.id   40be3d63c8aed83bd7325c42d20e114e
#
_cell.length_a   1.000
_cell.length_b   1.000
_cell.length_c   1.000
_cell.angle_alpha   90.00
_cell.angle_beta   90.00
_cell.angle_gamma   90.00
#
_symmetry.space_group_name_H-M   'P 1'
#
loop_
_entity.id
_entity.type
_entity.pdbx_description
1 polymer ?
#
loop_
_entity_poly.entity_id
_entity_poly.type
_entity_poly.pdbx_seq_one_letter_code
_entity_poly.pdbx_strand_id
1 'polypeptide(L)'
;WAANNLAMLLANQRPDDASSLERALILAQRFADSEQAPFLDTLGWVYYRNGDYQRATEVLERMQATGEMTPERQFHLGMTYLQGGRPGEARPLLVSAVAADQPFAGIDEARAALGSIE
;
A
#
# COMPACT_ATOMS: atom_id res chain seq x y z
N TRP A 1 -14.77 9.30 5.14
CA TRP A 1 -13.55 9.02 5.93
C TRP A 1 -13.65 7.78 6.82
N ALA A 2 -14.82 7.50 7.40
CA ALA A 2 -14.97 6.36 8.31
C ALA A 2 -14.67 5.03 7.60
N ALA A 3 -15.20 4.83 6.41
CA ALA A 3 -14.95 3.60 5.64
C ALA A 3 -13.48 3.48 5.25
N ASN A 4 -12.84 4.60 4.87
CA ASN A 4 -11.43 4.63 4.53
C ASN A 4 -10.57 4.24 5.72
N ASN A 5 -10.83 4.84 6.87
CA ASN A 5 -10.08 4.57 8.10
C ASN A 5 -10.27 3.13 8.56
N LEU A 6 -11.48 2.62 8.52
CA LEU A 6 -11.75 1.25 8.94
C LEU A 6 -11.09 0.24 8.01
N ALA A 7 -11.15 0.46 6.70
CA ALA A 7 -10.52 -0.44 5.73
C ALA A 7 -9.00 -0.51 5.96
N MET A 8 -8.35 0.64 6.13
CA MET A 8 -6.91 0.70 6.38
C MET A 8 -6.55 0.05 7.72
N LEU A 9 -7.36 0.29 8.75
CA LEU A 9 -7.16 -0.32 10.06
C LEU A 9 -7.21 -1.84 9.98
N LEU A 10 -8.22 -2.39 9.31
CA LEU A 10 -8.35 -3.83 9.14
C LEU A 10 -7.17 -4.43 8.37
N ALA A 11 -6.72 -3.75 7.33
CA ALA A 11 -5.60 -4.21 6.52
C ALA A 11 -4.28 -4.19 7.30
N ASN A 12 -4.08 -3.19 8.15
CA ASN A 12 -2.81 -3.04 8.88
C ASN A 12 -2.75 -3.84 10.18
N GLN A 13 -3.85 -3.90 10.93
CA GLN A 13 -3.86 -4.53 12.25
C GLN A 13 -4.22 -6.01 12.20
N ARG A 14 -4.85 -6.46 11.12
CA ARG A 14 -5.26 -7.86 10.99
C ARG A 14 -4.85 -8.45 9.63
N PRO A 15 -3.54 -8.35 9.28
CA PRO A 15 -3.09 -8.75 7.95
C PRO A 15 -3.20 -10.27 7.70
N ASP A 16 -3.29 -11.08 8.76
CA ASP A 16 -3.37 -12.54 8.66
C ASP A 16 -4.79 -13.06 8.82
N ASP A 17 -5.78 -12.18 9.01
CA ASP A 17 -7.17 -12.57 9.19
C ASP A 17 -7.93 -12.39 7.87
N ALA A 18 -8.19 -13.50 7.18
CA ALA A 18 -8.87 -13.49 5.88
C ALA A 18 -10.24 -12.81 5.94
N SER A 19 -10.98 -12.99 7.04
CA SER A 19 -12.29 -12.36 7.20
C SER A 19 -12.18 -10.84 7.31
N SER A 20 -11.19 -10.35 8.07
CA SER A 20 -10.94 -8.91 8.20
C SER A 20 -10.48 -8.31 6.88
N LEU A 21 -9.64 -9.03 6.12
CA LEU A 21 -9.16 -8.56 4.82
C LEU A 21 -10.29 -8.52 3.78
N GLU A 22 -11.19 -9.50 3.81
CA GLU A 22 -12.36 -9.49 2.93
C GLU A 22 -13.27 -8.31 3.25
N ARG A 23 -13.51 -8.04 4.52
CA ARG A 23 -14.30 -6.90 4.96
C ARG A 23 -13.65 -5.58 4.54
N ALA A 24 -12.33 -5.49 4.67
CA ALA A 24 -11.59 -4.30 4.24
C ALA A 24 -11.76 -4.07 2.74
N LEU A 25 -11.72 -5.14 1.94
CA LEU A 25 -11.88 -5.04 0.50
C LEU A 25 -13.30 -4.56 0.13
N ILE A 26 -14.33 -5.10 0.78
CA ILE A 26 -15.70 -4.66 0.54
C ILE A 26 -15.84 -3.15 0.81
N LEU A 27 -15.27 -2.69 1.92
CA LEU A 27 -15.30 -1.26 2.27
C LEU A 27 -14.54 -0.40 1.25
N ALA A 28 -13.36 -0.87 0.82
CA ALA A 28 -12.48 -0.10 -0.03
C ALA A 28 -12.93 -0.06 -1.49
N GLN A 29 -13.70 -1.05 -1.95
CA GLN A 29 -14.15 -1.08 -3.35
C GLN A 29 -15.00 0.12 -3.73
N ARG A 30 -15.60 0.80 -2.77
CA ARG A 30 -16.33 2.05 -3.03
C ARG A 30 -15.43 3.17 -3.57
N PHE A 31 -14.10 3.02 -3.42
CA PHE A 31 -13.13 4.02 -3.88
C PHE A 31 -12.57 3.72 -5.27
N ALA A 32 -13.09 2.72 -5.96
CA ALA A 32 -12.55 2.27 -7.24
C ALA A 32 -12.48 3.38 -8.30
N ASP A 33 -13.44 4.31 -8.29
CA ASP A 33 -13.49 5.41 -9.25
C ASP A 33 -12.95 6.72 -8.67
N SER A 34 -12.38 6.69 -7.48
CA SER A 34 -11.82 7.89 -6.87
C SER A 34 -10.59 8.38 -7.60
N GLU A 35 -10.38 9.71 -7.58
CA GLU A 35 -9.16 10.34 -8.06
C GLU A 35 -8.36 10.95 -6.91
N GLN A 36 -8.76 10.68 -5.66
CA GLN A 36 -8.10 11.21 -4.48
C GLN A 36 -7.10 10.20 -3.93
N ALA A 37 -5.86 10.67 -3.74
CA ALA A 37 -4.76 9.81 -3.31
C ALA A 37 -5.05 9.00 -2.03
N PRO A 38 -5.64 9.58 -0.97
CA PRO A 38 -5.90 8.78 0.24
C PRO A 38 -6.82 7.59 0.00
N PHE A 39 -7.83 7.73 -0.86
CA PHE A 39 -8.77 6.64 -1.15
C PHE A 39 -8.15 5.60 -2.07
N LEU A 40 -7.38 6.05 -3.06
CA LEU A 40 -6.64 5.12 -3.93
C LEU A 40 -5.59 4.35 -3.16
N ASP A 41 -4.91 5.00 -2.23
CA ASP A 41 -3.93 4.34 -1.37
C ASP A 41 -4.58 3.22 -0.55
N THR A 42 -5.72 3.50 0.07
CA THR A 42 -6.43 2.50 0.86
C THR A 42 -6.87 1.32 -0.01
N LEU A 43 -7.48 1.57 -1.15
CA LEU A 43 -7.93 0.51 -2.03
C LEU A 43 -6.75 -0.34 -2.52
N GLY A 44 -5.68 0.30 -2.96
CA GLY A 44 -4.49 -0.40 -3.44
C GLY A 44 -3.84 -1.24 -2.35
N TRP A 45 -3.70 -0.68 -1.14
CA TRP A 45 -3.08 -1.40 -0.04
C TRP A 45 -3.93 -2.59 0.42
N VAL A 46 -5.26 -2.44 0.40
CA VAL A 46 -6.17 -3.55 0.71
C VAL A 46 -6.04 -4.66 -0.32
N TYR A 47 -5.95 -4.34 -1.61
CA TYR A 47 -5.67 -5.35 -2.64
C TYR A 47 -4.35 -6.06 -2.35
N TYR A 48 -3.31 -5.30 -2.00
CA TYR A 48 -2.00 -5.89 -1.66
C TYR A 48 -2.14 -6.89 -0.50
N ARG A 49 -2.81 -6.51 0.57
CA ARG A 49 -3.00 -7.41 1.73
C ARG A 49 -3.81 -8.64 1.38
N ASN A 50 -4.68 -8.56 0.39
CA ASN A 50 -5.43 -9.71 -0.12
C ASN A 50 -4.63 -10.56 -1.12
N GLY A 51 -3.41 -10.18 -1.42
CA GLY A 51 -2.55 -10.93 -2.35
C GLY A 51 -2.80 -10.62 -3.82
N ASP A 52 -3.65 -9.64 -4.13
CA ASP A 52 -3.94 -9.24 -5.52
C ASP A 52 -2.99 -8.11 -5.93
N TYR A 53 -1.76 -8.49 -6.23
CA TYR A 53 -0.71 -7.52 -6.53
C TYR A 53 -0.92 -6.82 -7.87
N GLN A 54 -1.60 -7.46 -8.81
CA GLN A 54 -1.89 -6.85 -10.10
C GLN A 54 -2.85 -5.67 -9.94
N ARG A 55 -3.97 -5.87 -9.26
CA ARG A 55 -4.92 -4.79 -9.02
C ARG A 55 -4.34 -3.72 -8.11
N ALA A 56 -3.58 -4.14 -7.10
CA ALA A 56 -2.89 -3.19 -6.21
C ALA A 56 -1.97 -2.28 -7.01
N THR A 57 -1.18 -2.84 -7.94
CA THR A 57 -0.28 -2.05 -8.79
C THR A 57 -1.06 -1.03 -9.61
N GLU A 58 -2.13 -1.45 -10.27
CA GLU A 58 -2.94 -0.54 -11.10
C GLU A 58 -3.48 0.63 -10.30
N VAL A 59 -4.03 0.36 -9.13
CA VAL A 59 -4.63 1.40 -8.28
C VAL A 59 -3.56 2.32 -7.70
N LEU A 60 -2.46 1.75 -7.21
CA LEU A 60 -1.40 2.54 -6.59
C LEU A 60 -0.61 3.37 -7.62
N GLU A 61 -0.52 2.90 -8.86
CA GLU A 61 0.05 3.72 -9.93
C GLU A 61 -0.84 4.91 -10.26
N ARG A 62 -2.16 4.75 -10.21
CA ARG A 62 -3.10 5.88 -10.30
C ARG A 62 -2.90 6.86 -9.16
N MET A 63 -2.68 6.36 -7.95
CA MET A 63 -2.34 7.20 -6.80
C MET A 63 -1.07 8.00 -7.04
N GLN A 64 -0.03 7.34 -7.53
CA GLN A 64 1.24 8.00 -7.83
C GLN A 64 1.05 9.12 -8.86
N ALA A 65 0.20 8.90 -9.85
CA ALA A 65 -0.07 9.88 -10.90
C ALA A 65 -0.73 11.16 -10.37
N THR A 66 -1.34 11.13 -9.18
CA THR A 66 -1.88 12.35 -8.55
C THR A 66 -0.78 13.32 -8.12
N GLY A 67 0.46 12.86 -7.98
CA GLY A 67 1.57 13.65 -7.46
C GLY A 67 1.60 13.79 -5.95
N GLU A 68 0.62 13.22 -5.25
CA GLU A 68 0.51 13.36 -3.78
C GLU A 68 1.11 12.15 -3.07
N MET A 69 2.42 11.97 -3.24
CA MET A 69 3.13 10.87 -2.57
C MET A 69 3.62 11.29 -1.18
N THR A 70 3.57 10.34 -0.26
CA THR A 70 4.11 10.45 1.09
C THR A 70 5.03 9.25 1.32
N PRO A 71 5.89 9.27 2.36
CA PRO A 71 6.71 8.09 2.66
C PRO A 71 5.89 6.81 2.82
N GLU A 72 4.74 6.88 3.48
CA GLU A 72 3.88 5.71 3.63
C GLU A 72 3.33 5.23 2.29
N ARG A 73 2.92 6.14 1.42
CA ARG A 73 2.41 5.78 0.09
C ARG A 73 3.51 5.21 -0.81
N GLN A 74 4.73 5.73 -0.70
CA GLN A 74 5.89 5.16 -1.38
C GLN A 74 6.16 3.73 -0.90
N PHE A 75 6.03 3.49 0.39
CA PHE A 75 6.15 2.15 0.97
C PHE A 75 5.08 1.21 0.41
N HIS A 76 3.83 1.65 0.34
CA HIS A 76 2.74 0.81 -0.18
C HIS A 76 3.00 0.41 -1.63
N LEU A 77 3.36 1.34 -2.49
CA LEU A 77 3.66 1.04 -3.88
C LEU A 77 4.93 0.21 -4.02
N GLY A 78 5.96 0.52 -3.24
CA GLY A 78 7.21 -0.24 -3.24
C GLY A 78 7.02 -1.70 -2.86
N MET A 79 6.27 -1.96 -1.80
CA MET A 79 5.97 -3.32 -1.38
C MET A 79 5.16 -4.07 -2.43
N THR A 80 4.24 -3.38 -3.08
CA THR A 80 3.41 -3.96 -4.13
C THR A 80 4.28 -4.38 -5.33
N TYR A 81 5.21 -3.55 -5.75
CA TYR A 81 6.15 -3.90 -6.80
C TYR A 81 7.01 -5.10 -6.38
N LEU A 82 7.51 -5.09 -5.15
CA LEU A 82 8.38 -6.16 -4.66
C LEU A 82 7.66 -7.51 -4.70
N GLN A 83 6.46 -7.57 -4.13
CA GLN A 83 5.70 -8.82 -4.10
C GLN A 83 5.18 -9.20 -5.49
N GLY A 84 5.01 -8.24 -6.36
CA GLY A 84 4.64 -8.48 -7.75
C GLY A 84 5.78 -8.91 -8.66
N GLY A 85 6.97 -9.11 -8.11
CA GLY A 85 8.13 -9.59 -8.88
C GLY A 85 8.91 -8.48 -9.59
N ARG A 86 8.80 -7.23 -9.13
CA ARG A 86 9.46 -6.08 -9.75
C ARG A 86 10.39 -5.37 -8.74
N PRO A 87 11.42 -6.06 -8.22
CA PRO A 87 12.29 -5.50 -7.18
C PRO A 87 13.08 -4.26 -7.64
N GLY A 88 13.41 -4.17 -8.92
CA GLY A 88 14.11 -3.01 -9.46
C GLY A 88 13.30 -1.72 -9.37
N GLU A 89 11.98 -1.80 -9.48
CA GLU A 89 11.09 -0.65 -9.33
C GLU A 89 10.72 -0.41 -7.87
N ALA A 90 10.72 -1.46 -7.06
CA ALA A 90 10.42 -1.36 -5.63
C ALA A 90 11.52 -0.62 -4.86
N ARG A 91 12.78 -0.89 -5.18
CA ARG A 91 13.91 -0.41 -4.41
C ARG A 91 13.95 1.11 -4.24
N PRO A 92 13.88 1.93 -5.32
CA PRO A 92 13.95 3.38 -5.14
C PRO A 92 12.81 3.94 -4.29
N LEU A 93 11.62 3.35 -4.38
CA LEU A 93 10.47 3.78 -3.57
C LEU A 93 10.70 3.46 -2.08
N LEU A 94 11.20 2.27 -1.78
CA LEU A 94 11.46 1.87 -0.40
C LEU A 94 12.62 2.65 0.19
N VAL A 95 13.67 2.92 -0.59
CA VAL A 95 14.79 3.75 -0.15
C VAL A 95 14.28 5.16 0.20
N SER A 96 13.48 5.75 -0.67
CA SER A 96 12.93 7.09 -0.45
C SER A 96 12.04 7.13 0.79
N ALA A 97 11.19 6.12 0.99
CA ALA A 97 10.30 6.05 2.14
C ALA A 97 11.06 6.02 3.46
N VAL A 98 12.10 5.19 3.53
CA VAL A 98 12.92 5.05 4.75
C VAL A 98 13.79 6.27 4.97
N ALA A 99 14.34 6.86 3.91
CA ALA A 99 15.25 8.01 4.00
C ALA A 99 14.54 9.30 4.44
N ALA A 100 13.22 9.37 4.31
CA ALA A 100 12.46 10.57 4.69
C ALA A 100 12.48 10.85 6.19
N ASP A 101 12.89 9.88 7.01
CA ASP A 101 13.00 10.00 8.47
C ASP A 101 11.67 10.47 9.11
N GLN A 102 10.57 9.99 8.57
CA GLN A 102 9.22 10.23 9.10
C GLN A 102 8.63 8.89 9.49
N PRO A 103 8.19 8.72 10.75
CA PRO A 103 7.58 7.46 11.15
C PRO A 103 6.26 7.23 10.41
N PHE A 104 6.04 6.00 9.97
CA PHE A 104 4.79 5.58 9.38
C PHE A 104 4.52 4.11 9.70
N ALA A 105 3.26 3.71 9.58
CA ALA A 105 2.90 2.31 9.79
C ALA A 105 3.60 1.45 8.74
N GLY A 106 4.40 0.49 9.20
CA GLY A 106 5.13 -0.42 8.30
C GLY A 106 6.58 -0.01 8.03
N ILE A 107 7.13 1.03 8.69
CA ILE A 107 8.51 1.45 8.44
C ILE A 107 9.51 0.32 8.69
N ASP A 108 9.27 -0.51 9.70
CA ASP A 108 10.15 -1.65 9.98
C ASP A 108 10.04 -2.72 8.89
N GLU A 109 8.86 -2.92 8.34
CA GLU A 109 8.64 -3.81 7.21
C GLU A 109 9.39 -3.30 5.97
N ALA A 110 9.38 -1.98 5.75
CA ALA A 110 10.11 -1.36 4.64
C ALA A 110 11.62 -1.60 4.77
N ARG A 111 12.16 -1.43 5.98
CA ARG A 111 13.60 -1.67 6.23
C ARG A 111 13.97 -3.13 5.99
N ALA A 112 13.13 -4.05 6.47
CA ALA A 112 13.37 -5.48 6.26
C ALA A 112 13.30 -5.85 4.78
N ALA A 113 12.35 -5.26 4.04
CA ALA A 113 12.21 -5.50 2.62
C ALA A 113 13.44 -5.03 1.84
N LEU A 114 13.98 -3.86 2.18
CA LEU A 114 15.20 -3.36 1.56
C LEU A 114 16.38 -4.30 1.79
N GLY A 115 16.52 -4.84 3.00
CA GLY A 115 17.56 -5.82 3.28
C GLY A 115 17.43 -7.07 2.45
N SER A 116 16.23 -7.47 2.07
CA SER A 116 15.97 -8.66 1.27
C SER A 116 16.28 -8.45 -0.22
N ILE A 117 16.24 -7.21 -0.72
CA ILE A 117 16.51 -6.89 -2.13
C ILE A 117 18.02 -6.89 -2.39
N GLU A 118 18.80 -6.56 -1.39
CA GLU A 118 20.25 -6.51 -1.48
C GLU A 118 20.85 -7.89 -1.29
#